data_d5cb94a72e2537c7f2619740134c98cf
#
_entry.id   d5cb94a72e2537c7f2619740134c98cf
#
_cell.length_a   1.000
_cell.length_b   1.000
_cell.length_c   1.000
_cell.angle_alpha   90.00
_cell.angle_beta   90.00
_cell.angle_gamma   90.00
#
_symmetry.space_group_name_H-M   'P 1'
#
loop_
_entity.id
_entity.type
_entity.pdbx_description
1 polymer ?
#
loop_
_entity_poly.entity_id
_entity_poly.type
_entity_poly.pdbx_seq_one_letter_code
_entity_poly.pdbx_strand_id
1 'polypeptide(L)'
;MAIPTLLTAGEAFEDLVFVGLERLPAPGEEIKTDRFHATIGGGAVITAIGARRLGLRTAIASALSTAAVTRLRREKVRVHNLKRAGEAHAISAALSTGTDRSFVTFNGVNAVLEPRLLDALATPHATHLHLALCPSDLRAWTRLLKRLRRSGVTVSWDFGWSESLAEREELPALMDALDFVFLNELEAPLYAHAQTLDDAYPDLRARKTAVIVKLGALGSRWLRAEGDVVMPAPRVDAVDTTGAGDAFNAGFLAAWLRGSQPGLCLATGNAVGAASTRAAGGLDALPVAAKLPILLRPSSPCPARPTTARPGPARPTTARPSSLLARRPTPTRAVPRAPTRALRPAATGAVLPAATRARPSRSPRTTS
;
A
#
# COMPACT_ATOMS: atom_id res chain seq x y z
N MET A 1 19.89 -20.52 -10.65
CA MET A 1 19.04 -20.47 -9.43
C MET A 1 17.58 -20.42 -9.85
N ALA A 2 16.66 -21.06 -9.09
CA ALA A 2 15.23 -20.96 -9.39
C ALA A 2 14.72 -19.51 -9.21
N ILE A 3 13.82 -19.09 -10.11
CA ILE A 3 13.18 -17.74 -10.08
C ILE A 3 12.39 -17.59 -8.77
N PRO A 4 12.53 -16.46 -8.02
CA PRO A 4 11.70 -16.21 -6.84
C PRO A 4 10.22 -16.12 -7.21
N THR A 5 9.36 -16.60 -6.32
CA THR A 5 7.92 -16.50 -6.50
C THR A 5 7.46 -15.07 -6.23
N LEU A 6 8.06 -14.42 -5.22
CA LEU A 6 7.78 -13.05 -4.82
C LEU A 6 9.08 -12.23 -4.82
N LEU A 7 9.04 -11.08 -5.49
CA LEU A 7 10.01 -9.99 -5.34
C LEU A 7 9.31 -8.84 -4.63
N THR A 8 9.82 -8.38 -3.49
CA THR A 8 9.40 -7.13 -2.88
C THR A 8 10.35 -6.01 -3.27
N ALA A 9 9.85 -4.80 -3.47
CA ALA A 9 10.69 -3.65 -3.76
C ALA A 9 10.09 -2.38 -3.12
N GLY A 10 10.94 -1.54 -2.55
CA GLY A 10 10.50 -0.34 -1.86
C GLY A 10 11.52 0.13 -0.83
N GLU A 11 11.05 0.98 0.07
CA GLU A 11 11.86 1.59 1.12
C GLU A 11 12.22 0.59 2.22
N ALA A 12 13.40 0.80 2.79
CA ALA A 12 13.90 0.10 3.97
C ALA A 12 14.49 1.08 4.95
N PHE A 13 14.32 0.82 6.24
CA PHE A 13 14.77 1.68 7.33
C PHE A 13 15.51 0.86 8.39
N GLU A 14 16.41 1.51 9.14
CA GLU A 14 16.77 1.08 10.47
C GLU A 14 15.82 1.79 11.44
N ASP A 15 15.04 1.01 12.17
CA ASP A 15 14.04 1.53 13.10
C ASP A 15 14.63 1.58 14.50
N LEU A 16 14.68 2.77 15.10
CA LEU A 16 15.06 3.04 16.48
C LEU A 16 13.79 3.27 17.28
N VAL A 17 13.33 2.23 17.99
CA VAL A 17 12.03 2.24 18.68
C VAL A 17 12.24 2.55 20.16
N PHE A 18 11.82 3.74 20.59
CA PHE A 18 11.78 4.15 22.00
C PHE A 18 10.38 3.85 22.54
N VAL A 19 10.30 2.98 23.54
CA VAL A 19 9.03 2.45 24.08
C VAL A 19 8.80 2.93 25.51
N GLY A 20 7.53 3.11 25.88
CA GLY A 20 7.15 3.41 27.25
C GLY A 20 7.43 4.84 27.66
N LEU A 21 7.48 5.76 26.71
CA LEU A 21 7.51 7.19 27.03
C LEU A 21 6.17 7.58 27.65
N GLU A 22 6.18 8.35 28.71
CA GLU A 22 4.95 8.89 29.31
C GLU A 22 4.30 9.93 28.37
N ARG A 23 5.12 10.71 27.69
CA ARG A 23 4.75 11.73 26.69
C ARG A 23 5.91 12.00 25.74
N LEU A 24 5.69 12.79 24.72
CA LEU A 24 6.75 13.32 23.87
C LEU A 24 7.50 14.45 24.61
N PRO A 25 8.83 14.62 24.38
CA PRO A 25 9.59 15.71 24.98
C PRO A 25 9.12 17.06 24.42
N ALA A 26 9.04 18.07 25.29
CA ALA A 26 8.85 19.45 24.88
C ALA A 26 10.17 20.04 24.32
N PRO A 27 10.13 21.15 23.56
CA PRO A 27 11.31 21.81 23.06
C PRO A 27 12.33 22.12 24.19
N GLY A 28 13.56 21.64 24.05
CA GLY A 28 14.63 21.80 25.03
C GLY A 28 14.62 20.78 26.17
N GLU A 29 13.69 19.82 26.17
CA GLU A 29 13.57 18.80 27.21
C GLU A 29 14.24 17.48 26.78
N GLU A 30 14.83 16.77 27.74
CA GLU A 30 15.28 15.39 27.63
C GLU A 30 14.33 14.46 28.40
N ILE A 31 13.81 13.42 27.76
CA ILE A 31 13.08 12.32 28.39
C ILE A 31 13.92 11.05 28.27
N LYS A 32 14.07 10.32 29.38
CA LYS A 32 14.83 9.07 29.44
C LYS A 32 13.89 7.88 29.47
N THR A 33 14.23 6.82 28.75
CA THR A 33 13.60 5.51 28.81
C THR A 33 14.65 4.43 28.84
N ASP A 34 14.39 3.36 29.55
CA ASP A 34 15.20 2.13 29.60
C ASP A 34 14.72 1.09 28.57
N ARG A 35 13.65 1.40 27.81
CA ARG A 35 13.00 0.51 26.86
C ARG A 35 13.30 0.96 25.43
N PHE A 36 14.35 0.40 24.87
CA PHE A 36 14.82 0.68 23.51
C PHE A 36 14.96 -0.61 22.71
N HIS A 37 14.54 -0.55 21.44
CA HIS A 37 14.71 -1.65 20.50
C HIS A 37 15.18 -1.11 19.15
N ALA A 38 16.28 -1.65 18.63
CA ALA A 38 16.75 -1.36 17.27
C ALA A 38 16.45 -2.55 16.36
N THR A 39 15.78 -2.28 15.24
CA THR A 39 15.40 -3.30 14.28
C THR A 39 15.53 -2.75 12.86
N ILE A 40 15.20 -3.57 11.87
CA ILE A 40 15.03 -3.12 10.50
C ILE A 40 13.55 -3.10 10.15
N GLY A 41 13.12 -2.15 9.33
CA GLY A 41 11.74 -1.99 8.92
C GLY A 41 11.62 -1.56 7.47
N GLY A 42 10.42 -1.08 7.15
CA GLY A 42 9.96 -0.75 5.82
C GLY A 42 9.11 -1.86 5.20
N GLY A 43 8.08 -1.46 4.47
CA GLY A 43 7.06 -2.38 3.96
C GLY A 43 7.62 -3.50 3.11
N ALA A 44 8.61 -3.19 2.25
CA ALA A 44 9.28 -4.19 1.42
C ALA A 44 10.04 -5.25 2.25
N VAL A 45 10.67 -4.86 3.37
CA VAL A 45 11.42 -5.75 4.27
C VAL A 45 10.48 -6.66 5.03
N ILE A 46 9.46 -6.10 5.67
CA ILE A 46 8.49 -6.85 6.48
C ILE A 46 7.74 -7.86 5.61
N THR A 47 7.26 -7.42 4.44
CA THR A 47 6.57 -8.31 3.49
C THR A 47 7.49 -9.43 2.98
N ALA A 48 8.78 -9.14 2.67
CA ALA A 48 9.73 -10.15 2.23
C ALA A 48 9.96 -11.23 3.29
N ILE A 49 10.24 -10.84 4.54
CA ILE A 49 10.52 -11.76 5.65
C ILE A 49 9.27 -12.55 5.99
N GLY A 50 8.10 -11.90 6.10
CA GLY A 50 6.83 -12.55 6.37
C GLY A 50 6.50 -13.62 5.33
N ALA A 51 6.53 -13.27 4.05
CA ALA A 51 6.28 -14.22 2.97
C ALA A 51 7.31 -15.36 2.93
N ARG A 52 8.57 -15.09 3.26
CA ARG A 52 9.62 -16.11 3.34
C ARG A 52 9.36 -17.10 4.47
N ARG A 53 9.00 -16.62 5.66
CA ARG A 53 8.64 -17.46 6.82
C ARG A 53 7.40 -18.32 6.55
N LEU A 54 6.53 -17.82 5.66
CA LEU A 54 5.36 -18.58 5.15
C LEU A 54 5.72 -19.54 4.02
N GLY A 55 7.00 -19.70 3.67
CA GLY A 55 7.49 -20.72 2.73
C GLY A 55 7.56 -20.29 1.27
N LEU A 56 7.34 -19.02 0.92
CA LEU A 56 7.59 -18.54 -0.44
C LEU A 56 9.09 -18.40 -0.72
N ARG A 57 9.49 -18.56 -1.96
CA ARG A 57 10.81 -18.15 -2.44
C ARG A 57 10.78 -16.64 -2.67
N THR A 58 11.45 -15.87 -1.80
CA THR A 58 11.40 -14.42 -1.81
C THR A 58 12.73 -13.79 -2.17
N ALA A 59 12.64 -12.65 -2.86
CA ALA A 59 13.74 -11.72 -3.07
C ALA A 59 13.28 -10.30 -2.67
N ILE A 60 14.25 -9.42 -2.43
CA ILE A 60 14.01 -7.99 -2.19
C ILE A 60 14.96 -7.15 -3.02
N ALA A 61 14.45 -6.04 -3.59
CA ALA A 61 15.22 -4.96 -4.19
C ALA A 61 14.96 -3.67 -3.40
N SER A 62 15.98 -3.15 -2.73
CA SER A 62 15.89 -1.95 -1.89
C SER A 62 17.29 -1.40 -1.59
N ALA A 63 17.37 -0.19 -1.06
CA ALA A 63 18.61 0.38 -0.53
C ALA A 63 18.79 -0.04 0.94
N LEU A 64 19.58 -1.05 1.18
CA LEU A 64 19.67 -1.76 2.45
C LEU A 64 20.95 -1.42 3.23
N SER A 65 20.81 -1.21 4.54
CA SER A 65 21.94 -1.15 5.45
C SER A 65 22.61 -2.52 5.61
N THR A 66 23.79 -2.56 6.21
CA THR A 66 24.51 -3.82 6.51
C THR A 66 23.69 -4.71 7.46
N ALA A 67 23.03 -4.10 8.46
CA ALA A 67 22.15 -4.81 9.39
C ALA A 67 20.97 -5.45 8.65
N ALA A 68 20.32 -4.70 7.77
CA ALA A 68 19.21 -5.19 6.95
C ALA A 68 19.64 -6.34 6.02
N VAL A 69 20.78 -6.22 5.32
CA VAL A 69 21.32 -7.28 4.48
C VAL A 69 21.60 -8.55 5.30
N THR A 70 22.22 -8.40 6.48
CA THR A 70 22.55 -9.52 7.36
C THR A 70 21.28 -10.23 7.86
N ARG A 71 20.27 -9.48 8.31
CA ARG A 71 19.00 -10.04 8.77
C ARG A 71 18.27 -10.77 7.63
N LEU A 72 18.12 -10.13 6.47
CA LEU A 72 17.45 -10.72 5.30
C LEU A 72 18.11 -12.02 4.82
N ARG A 73 19.44 -12.08 4.85
CA ARG A 73 20.18 -13.32 4.50
C ARG A 73 19.95 -14.44 5.52
N ARG A 74 19.90 -14.12 6.82
CA ARG A 74 19.54 -15.10 7.88
C ARG A 74 18.13 -15.64 7.67
N GLU A 75 17.19 -14.81 7.25
CA GLU A 75 15.81 -15.21 6.89
C GLU A 75 15.75 -15.92 5.50
N LYS A 76 16.89 -16.14 4.84
CA LYS A 76 16.98 -16.78 3.51
C LYS A 76 16.20 -16.03 2.42
N VAL A 77 16.09 -14.70 2.54
CA VAL A 77 15.61 -13.80 1.48
C VAL A 77 16.76 -13.47 0.54
N ARG A 78 16.55 -13.59 -0.76
CA ARG A 78 17.55 -13.19 -1.77
C ARG A 78 17.61 -11.66 -1.82
N VAL A 79 18.80 -11.08 -1.61
CA VAL A 79 18.99 -9.64 -1.53
C VAL A 79 19.55 -9.09 -2.84
N HIS A 80 18.89 -8.06 -3.37
CA HIS A 80 19.37 -7.17 -4.40
C HIS A 80 19.49 -5.76 -3.78
N ASN A 81 20.70 -5.44 -3.28
CA ASN A 81 20.95 -4.18 -2.59
C ASN A 81 21.27 -3.07 -3.60
N LEU A 82 20.50 -2.01 -3.61
CA LEU A 82 20.63 -0.84 -4.49
C LEU A 82 21.39 0.32 -3.84
N LYS A 83 21.78 0.18 -2.56
CA LYS A 83 22.61 1.15 -1.84
C LYS A 83 24.05 1.06 -2.35
N ARG A 84 24.65 2.20 -2.67
CA ARG A 84 26.06 2.30 -3.06
C ARG A 84 26.94 2.47 -1.82
N ALA A 85 28.23 2.21 -1.99
CA ALA A 85 29.22 2.48 -0.94
C ALA A 85 29.25 3.97 -0.57
N GLY A 86 29.39 4.26 0.72
CA GLY A 86 29.41 5.64 1.24
C GLY A 86 28.06 6.33 1.42
N GLU A 87 26.96 5.80 0.86
CA GLU A 87 25.63 6.41 1.06
C GLU A 87 25.10 6.12 2.47
N ALA A 88 24.48 7.12 3.07
CA ALA A 88 23.79 6.96 4.35
C ALA A 88 22.47 6.17 4.13
N HIS A 89 22.22 5.14 4.95
CA HIS A 89 20.93 4.45 4.94
C HIS A 89 19.85 5.28 5.64
N ALA A 90 18.59 4.96 5.38
CA ALA A 90 17.46 5.61 6.02
C ALA A 90 17.28 5.10 7.45
N ILE A 91 16.93 6.02 8.36
CA ILE A 91 16.71 5.75 9.79
C ILE A 91 15.37 6.34 10.18
N SER A 92 14.57 5.58 10.92
CA SER A 92 13.31 6.04 11.50
C SER A 92 13.35 5.89 13.01
N ALA A 93 13.20 6.99 13.74
CA ALA A 93 13.02 6.98 15.18
C ALA A 93 11.53 6.97 15.51
N ALA A 94 11.06 5.88 16.12
CA ALA A 94 9.69 5.74 16.60
C ALA A 94 9.65 6.07 18.10
N LEU A 95 8.87 7.08 18.46
CA LEU A 95 8.65 7.54 19.83
C LEU A 95 7.27 7.06 20.28
N SER A 96 7.22 6.01 21.10
CA SER A 96 5.98 5.34 21.52
C SER A 96 5.59 5.73 22.92
N THR A 97 4.44 6.38 23.08
CA THR A 97 3.76 6.63 24.35
C THR A 97 2.78 5.50 24.66
N GLY A 98 2.08 5.58 25.78
CA GLY A 98 1.04 4.59 26.13
C GLY A 98 -0.17 4.57 25.18
N THR A 99 -0.41 5.67 24.46
CA THR A 99 -1.62 5.87 23.66
C THR A 99 -1.35 6.09 22.17
N ASP A 100 -0.14 6.58 21.80
CA ASP A 100 0.14 7.01 20.44
C ASP A 100 1.61 6.84 20.06
N ARG A 101 1.92 7.11 18.81
CA ARG A 101 3.26 6.97 18.27
C ARG A 101 3.59 8.11 17.30
N SER A 102 4.79 8.67 17.46
CA SER A 102 5.33 9.69 16.57
C SER A 102 6.61 9.18 15.91
N PHE A 103 6.90 9.68 14.71
CA PHE A 103 8.08 9.28 13.96
C PHE A 103 8.91 10.50 13.58
N VAL A 104 10.23 10.34 13.62
CA VAL A 104 11.19 11.23 12.97
C VAL A 104 12.04 10.39 12.04
N THR A 105 12.00 10.70 10.74
CA THR A 105 12.67 9.89 9.73
C THR A 105 13.75 10.68 8.99
N PHE A 106 14.97 10.17 9.01
CA PHE A 106 16.03 10.56 8.09
C PHE A 106 15.93 9.68 6.85
N ASN A 107 15.58 10.29 5.71
CA ASN A 107 15.28 9.55 4.49
C ASN A 107 16.52 8.93 3.83
N GLY A 108 17.70 9.51 4.02
CA GLY A 108 18.96 8.95 3.52
C GLY A 108 18.88 8.58 2.03
N VAL A 109 19.37 7.39 1.72
CA VAL A 109 19.38 6.87 0.34
C VAL A 109 17.98 6.61 -0.26
N ASN A 110 16.91 6.55 0.55
CA ASN A 110 15.55 6.41 0.02
C ASN A 110 15.13 7.62 -0.83
N ALA A 111 15.71 8.81 -0.58
CA ALA A 111 15.46 10.00 -1.40
C ALA A 111 15.82 9.83 -2.90
N VAL A 112 16.69 8.90 -3.22
CA VAL A 112 17.15 8.61 -4.60
C VAL A 112 16.90 7.15 -5.02
N LEU A 113 16.04 6.45 -4.28
CA LEU A 113 15.79 5.02 -4.48
C LEU A 113 14.92 4.76 -5.71
N GLU A 114 13.90 5.57 -5.96
CA GLU A 114 12.89 5.33 -6.99
C GLU A 114 13.48 5.11 -8.40
N PRO A 115 14.35 5.98 -8.94
CA PRO A 115 14.95 5.74 -10.26
C PRO A 115 15.76 4.45 -10.30
N ARG A 116 16.44 4.08 -9.22
CA ARG A 116 17.18 2.81 -9.14
C ARG A 116 16.28 1.59 -9.14
N LEU A 117 15.10 1.70 -8.51
CA LEU A 117 14.09 0.65 -8.57
C LEU A 117 13.54 0.50 -9.99
N LEU A 118 13.21 1.60 -10.67
CA LEU A 118 12.72 1.58 -12.04
C LEU A 118 13.70 0.87 -12.98
N ASP A 119 15.01 1.13 -12.82
CA ASP A 119 16.07 0.47 -13.59
C ASP A 119 16.20 -1.01 -13.22
N ALA A 120 16.28 -1.34 -11.93
CA ALA A 120 16.48 -2.70 -11.43
C ALA A 120 15.29 -3.62 -11.77
N LEU A 121 14.08 -3.06 -11.80
CA LEU A 121 12.83 -3.79 -12.09
C LEU A 121 12.50 -3.82 -13.58
N ALA A 122 13.32 -3.21 -14.43
CA ALA A 122 13.14 -3.25 -15.88
C ALA A 122 13.07 -4.68 -16.44
N THR A 123 13.79 -5.61 -15.81
CA THR A 123 13.81 -7.04 -16.15
C THR A 123 13.57 -7.86 -14.88
N PRO A 124 12.33 -8.02 -14.43
CA PRO A 124 12.05 -8.71 -13.18
C PRO A 124 12.21 -10.22 -13.33
N HIS A 125 12.84 -10.81 -12.34
CA HIS A 125 13.03 -12.25 -12.25
C HIS A 125 12.13 -12.83 -11.13
N ALA A 126 10.80 -12.57 -11.20
CA ALA A 126 9.82 -13.08 -10.24
C ALA A 126 8.48 -13.31 -10.93
N THR A 127 7.60 -14.13 -10.34
CA THR A 127 6.23 -14.31 -10.81
C THR A 127 5.29 -13.23 -10.32
N HIS A 128 5.61 -12.63 -9.17
CA HIS A 128 4.88 -11.50 -8.59
C HIS A 128 5.85 -10.46 -8.02
N LEU A 129 5.55 -9.19 -8.28
CA LEU A 129 6.23 -8.03 -7.71
C LEU A 129 5.29 -7.32 -6.72
N HIS A 130 5.75 -7.14 -5.50
CA HIS A 130 5.08 -6.29 -4.51
C HIS A 130 5.88 -5.02 -4.26
N LEU A 131 5.24 -3.87 -4.44
CA LEU A 131 5.83 -2.55 -4.24
C LEU A 131 5.34 -1.95 -2.92
N ALA A 132 6.26 -1.37 -2.15
CA ALA A 132 5.99 -0.72 -0.88
C ALA A 132 6.79 0.58 -0.78
N LEU A 133 6.28 1.62 -1.42
CA LEU A 133 6.82 2.99 -1.44
C LEU A 133 5.77 3.95 -1.98
N CYS A 134 5.92 5.25 -1.66
CA CYS A 134 5.15 6.30 -2.30
C CYS A 134 5.85 6.72 -3.62
N PRO A 135 5.22 6.55 -4.80
CA PRO A 135 5.84 6.88 -6.08
C PRO A 135 5.85 8.39 -6.34
N SER A 136 6.90 8.90 -6.99
CA SER A 136 6.96 10.28 -7.49
C SER A 136 6.80 10.37 -9.02
N ASP A 137 7.37 9.47 -9.80
CA ASP A 137 7.18 9.40 -11.26
C ASP A 137 6.13 8.35 -11.66
N LEU A 138 4.85 8.72 -11.52
CA LEU A 138 3.73 7.82 -11.83
C LEU A 138 3.71 7.37 -13.30
N ARG A 139 4.22 8.22 -14.21
CA ARG A 139 4.26 7.89 -15.64
C ARG A 139 5.31 6.82 -15.94
N ALA A 140 6.50 6.92 -15.32
CA ALA A 140 7.52 5.88 -15.45
C ALA A 140 7.04 4.56 -14.88
N TRP A 141 6.44 4.57 -13.69
CA TRP A 141 5.85 3.38 -13.09
C TRP A 141 4.76 2.76 -13.97
N THR A 142 3.82 3.56 -14.48
CA THR A 142 2.76 3.06 -15.37
C THR A 142 3.32 2.38 -16.61
N ARG A 143 4.40 2.93 -17.21
CA ARG A 143 5.08 2.30 -18.35
C ARG A 143 5.72 0.96 -17.96
N LEU A 144 6.39 0.92 -16.80
CA LEU A 144 7.00 -0.30 -16.26
C LEU A 144 5.94 -1.37 -16.00
N LEU A 145 4.86 -1.05 -15.29
CA LEU A 145 3.77 -1.96 -14.96
C LEU A 145 3.14 -2.59 -16.22
N LYS A 146 2.88 -1.78 -17.26
CA LYS A 146 2.36 -2.28 -18.54
C LYS A 146 3.32 -3.28 -19.20
N ARG A 147 4.63 -3.05 -19.11
CA ARG A 147 5.66 -3.97 -19.62
C ARG A 147 5.67 -5.28 -18.83
N LEU A 148 5.69 -5.20 -17.48
CA LEU A 148 5.67 -6.35 -16.58
C LEU A 148 4.47 -7.25 -16.84
N ARG A 149 3.28 -6.64 -16.97
CA ARG A 149 2.04 -7.35 -17.27
C ARG A 149 2.10 -8.12 -18.59
N ARG A 150 2.75 -7.54 -19.63
CA ARG A 150 2.96 -8.24 -20.92
C ARG A 150 3.89 -9.45 -20.78
N SER A 151 4.82 -9.40 -19.83
CA SER A 151 5.73 -10.52 -19.51
C SER A 151 5.11 -11.54 -18.56
N GLY A 152 3.82 -11.40 -18.18
CA GLY A 152 3.12 -12.31 -17.30
C GLY A 152 3.41 -12.12 -15.81
N VAL A 153 4.16 -11.07 -15.43
CA VAL A 153 4.40 -10.73 -14.02
C VAL A 153 3.19 -9.99 -13.47
N THR A 154 2.68 -10.46 -12.34
CA THR A 154 1.63 -9.76 -11.59
C THR A 154 2.24 -8.76 -10.62
N VAL A 155 1.55 -7.66 -10.34
CA VAL A 155 2.07 -6.59 -9.48
C VAL A 155 1.03 -6.16 -8.46
N SER A 156 1.46 -6.02 -7.21
CA SER A 156 0.70 -5.38 -6.13
C SER A 156 1.45 -4.19 -5.55
N TRP A 157 0.72 -3.25 -4.98
CA TRP A 157 1.29 -2.04 -4.39
C TRP A 157 0.58 -1.64 -3.10
N ASP A 158 1.38 -1.26 -2.12
CA ASP A 158 0.99 -0.56 -0.91
C ASP A 158 1.69 0.82 -0.95
N PHE A 159 0.92 1.88 -1.20
CA PHE A 159 1.49 3.23 -1.38
C PHE A 159 1.85 3.88 -0.06
N GLY A 160 1.18 3.50 1.03
CA GLY A 160 1.15 4.23 2.29
C GLY A 160 0.31 5.50 2.20
N TRP A 161 0.32 6.29 3.27
CA TRP A 161 -0.40 7.56 3.33
C TRP A 161 0.36 8.66 2.59
N SER A 162 -0.28 9.32 1.63
CA SER A 162 0.28 10.49 0.95
C SER A 162 -0.81 11.35 0.31
N GLU A 163 -1.07 12.52 0.91
CA GLU A 163 -1.99 13.52 0.36
C GLU A 163 -1.53 14.00 -1.01
N SER A 164 -0.23 14.29 -1.15
CA SER A 164 0.33 14.74 -2.42
C SER A 164 0.24 13.71 -3.54
N LEU A 165 0.24 12.41 -3.22
CA LEU A 165 -0.01 11.35 -4.21
C LEU A 165 -1.50 11.30 -4.59
N ALA A 166 -2.40 11.47 -3.62
CA ALA A 166 -3.84 11.45 -3.86
C ALA A 166 -4.27 12.53 -4.87
N GLU A 167 -3.64 13.72 -4.81
CA GLU A 167 -3.92 14.84 -5.72
C GLU A 167 -3.39 14.65 -7.16
N ARG A 168 -2.71 13.54 -7.44
CA ARG A 168 -2.10 13.31 -8.76
C ARG A 168 -3.12 12.76 -9.76
N GLU A 169 -3.36 13.47 -10.85
CA GLU A 169 -4.26 13.06 -11.94
C GLU A 169 -3.87 11.70 -12.56
N GLU A 170 -2.59 11.32 -12.51
CA GLU A 170 -2.11 10.06 -13.06
C GLU A 170 -2.36 8.85 -12.14
N LEU A 171 -2.72 9.06 -10.87
CA LEU A 171 -2.87 7.98 -9.90
C LEU A 171 -3.93 6.93 -10.29
N PRO A 172 -5.13 7.31 -10.76
CA PRO A 172 -6.12 6.34 -11.21
C PRO A 172 -5.59 5.40 -12.30
N ALA A 173 -4.84 5.93 -13.26
CA ALA A 173 -4.26 5.14 -14.34
C ALA A 173 -3.12 4.22 -13.87
N LEU A 174 -2.36 4.64 -12.85
CA LEU A 174 -1.35 3.82 -12.21
C LEU A 174 -2.01 2.66 -11.45
N MET A 175 -3.03 2.95 -10.63
CA MET A 175 -3.79 1.93 -9.90
C MET A 175 -4.38 0.88 -10.84
N ASP A 176 -5.03 1.31 -11.91
CA ASP A 176 -5.64 0.42 -12.93
C ASP A 176 -4.63 -0.45 -13.69
N ALA A 177 -3.34 -0.15 -13.59
CA ALA A 177 -2.28 -0.97 -14.17
C ALA A 177 -1.81 -2.11 -13.25
N LEU A 178 -2.24 -2.12 -11.97
CA LEU A 178 -1.91 -3.11 -10.97
C LEU A 178 -2.86 -4.32 -11.00
N ASP A 179 -2.43 -5.42 -10.41
CA ASP A 179 -3.31 -6.55 -10.09
C ASP A 179 -3.98 -6.37 -8.73
N PHE A 180 -3.25 -5.80 -7.73
CA PHE A 180 -3.76 -5.48 -6.40
C PHE A 180 -3.26 -4.13 -5.93
N VAL A 181 -4.13 -3.41 -5.21
CA VAL A 181 -3.78 -2.26 -4.36
C VAL A 181 -4.18 -2.61 -2.94
N PHE A 182 -3.26 -2.42 -1.99
CA PHE A 182 -3.52 -2.54 -0.56
C PHE A 182 -3.66 -1.15 0.04
N LEU A 183 -4.76 -0.92 0.72
CA LEU A 183 -5.07 0.33 1.42
C LEU A 183 -5.51 0.02 2.85
N ASN A 184 -5.29 0.93 3.78
CA ASN A 184 -5.92 0.85 5.11
C ASN A 184 -7.21 1.69 5.15
N GLU A 185 -7.87 1.73 6.31
CA GLU A 185 -9.14 2.46 6.52
C GLU A 185 -9.01 3.98 6.37
N LEU A 186 -7.80 4.54 6.52
CA LEU A 186 -7.53 5.97 6.32
C LEU A 186 -7.13 6.27 4.87
N GLU A 187 -6.37 5.40 4.24
CA GLU A 187 -5.89 5.54 2.87
C GLU A 187 -7.01 5.35 1.84
N ALA A 188 -7.97 4.48 2.11
CA ALA A 188 -9.06 4.20 1.18
C ALA A 188 -9.92 5.44 0.87
N PRO A 189 -10.43 6.22 1.84
CA PRO A 189 -11.13 7.46 1.54
C PRO A 189 -10.20 8.53 0.94
N LEU A 190 -8.93 8.63 1.36
CA LEU A 190 -7.98 9.57 0.79
C LEU A 190 -7.82 9.37 -0.72
N TYR A 191 -7.53 8.15 -1.16
CA TYR A 191 -7.29 7.84 -2.57
C TYR A 191 -8.56 7.74 -3.43
N ALA A 192 -9.74 7.70 -2.79
CA ALA A 192 -11.03 7.80 -3.46
C ALA A 192 -11.62 9.22 -3.44
N HIS A 193 -10.94 10.20 -2.81
CA HIS A 193 -11.45 11.56 -2.57
C HIS A 193 -12.82 11.55 -1.86
N ALA A 194 -13.03 10.62 -0.93
CA ALA A 194 -14.26 10.40 -0.20
C ALA A 194 -14.19 10.95 1.24
N GLN A 195 -15.34 11.30 1.81
CA GLN A 195 -15.42 11.80 3.19
C GLN A 195 -15.33 10.67 4.21
N THR A 196 -15.87 9.51 3.88
CA THR A 196 -15.91 8.34 4.75
C THR A 196 -15.40 7.10 4.00
N LEU A 197 -15.10 6.06 4.77
CA LEU A 197 -14.68 4.77 4.21
C LEU A 197 -15.81 4.14 3.36
N ASP A 198 -17.08 4.26 3.79
CA ASP A 198 -18.20 3.70 3.05
C ASP A 198 -18.45 4.45 1.73
N ASP A 199 -18.23 5.77 1.71
CA ASP A 199 -18.30 6.58 0.48
C ASP A 199 -17.17 6.23 -0.52
N ALA A 200 -16.04 5.73 -0.03
CA ALA A 200 -14.91 5.32 -0.88
C ALA A 200 -15.16 4.02 -1.65
N TYR A 201 -15.95 3.09 -1.10
CA TYR A 201 -16.11 1.75 -1.67
C TYR A 201 -16.66 1.72 -3.09
N PRO A 202 -17.65 2.51 -3.49
CA PRO A 202 -18.17 2.51 -4.87
C PRO A 202 -17.09 2.84 -5.91
N ASP A 203 -16.31 3.90 -5.70
CA ASP A 203 -15.25 4.31 -6.62
C ASP A 203 -14.13 3.28 -6.67
N LEU A 204 -13.65 2.81 -5.51
CA LEU A 204 -12.61 1.80 -5.41
C LEU A 204 -13.03 0.46 -6.02
N ARG A 205 -14.31 0.07 -5.90
CA ARG A 205 -14.86 -1.15 -6.52
C ARG A 205 -14.93 -1.05 -8.04
N ALA A 206 -15.11 0.15 -8.58
CA ALA A 206 -15.17 0.40 -10.02
C ALA A 206 -13.79 0.33 -10.70
N ARG A 207 -12.68 0.28 -9.95
CA ARG A 207 -11.32 0.18 -10.50
C ARG A 207 -11.10 -1.15 -11.21
N LYS A 208 -10.18 -1.15 -12.16
CA LYS A 208 -9.75 -2.38 -12.87
C LYS A 208 -8.84 -3.26 -12.02
N THR A 209 -8.19 -2.67 -11.02
CA THR A 209 -7.37 -3.36 -10.03
C THR A 209 -8.24 -3.96 -8.93
N ALA A 210 -7.79 -5.05 -8.32
CA ALA A 210 -8.41 -5.54 -7.11
C ALA A 210 -7.95 -4.70 -5.92
N VAL A 211 -8.90 -4.08 -5.21
CA VAL A 211 -8.60 -3.27 -4.03
C VAL A 211 -8.85 -4.09 -2.76
N ILE A 212 -7.83 -4.15 -1.93
CA ILE A 212 -7.86 -4.82 -0.61
C ILE A 212 -7.80 -3.73 0.46
N VAL A 213 -8.83 -3.65 1.30
CA VAL A 213 -8.89 -2.67 2.40
C VAL A 213 -8.61 -3.39 3.72
N LYS A 214 -7.56 -2.96 4.41
CA LYS A 214 -7.15 -3.41 5.75
C LYS A 214 -7.90 -2.57 6.78
N LEU A 215 -8.65 -3.21 7.68
CA LEU A 215 -9.55 -2.57 8.65
C LEU A 215 -9.06 -2.78 10.10
N GLY A 216 -7.76 -2.93 10.30
CA GLY A 216 -7.17 -3.14 11.61
C GLY A 216 -7.78 -4.32 12.35
N ALA A 217 -8.26 -4.09 13.58
CA ALA A 217 -8.90 -5.12 14.42
C ALA A 217 -10.23 -5.64 13.85
N LEU A 218 -10.87 -4.92 12.93
CA LEU A 218 -12.10 -5.37 12.26
C LEU A 218 -11.83 -6.39 11.15
N GLY A 219 -10.59 -6.51 10.69
CA GLY A 219 -10.19 -7.47 9.65
C GLY A 219 -9.87 -6.84 8.32
N SER A 220 -10.45 -7.35 7.24
CA SER A 220 -10.15 -6.87 5.89
C SER A 220 -11.29 -7.13 4.91
N ARG A 221 -11.30 -6.33 3.83
CA ARG A 221 -12.30 -6.40 2.76
C ARG A 221 -11.59 -6.41 1.41
N TRP A 222 -12.01 -7.31 0.53
CA TRP A 222 -11.65 -7.31 -0.88
C TRP A 222 -12.84 -6.79 -1.68
N LEU A 223 -12.67 -5.61 -2.29
CA LEU A 223 -13.70 -4.98 -3.12
C LEU A 223 -13.75 -5.65 -4.48
N ARG A 224 -14.95 -6.11 -4.90
CA ARG A 224 -15.17 -6.85 -6.13
C ARG A 224 -16.50 -6.46 -6.76
N ALA A 225 -16.56 -6.44 -8.10
CA ALA A 225 -17.78 -6.12 -8.82
C ALA A 225 -18.94 -7.10 -8.54
N GLU A 226 -18.62 -8.39 -8.37
CA GLU A 226 -19.56 -9.46 -8.09
C GLU A 226 -19.99 -9.59 -6.61
N GLY A 227 -19.48 -8.73 -5.76
CA GLY A 227 -19.72 -8.72 -4.31
C GLY A 227 -18.44 -8.81 -3.50
N ASP A 228 -18.37 -8.02 -2.45
CA ASP A 228 -17.20 -7.94 -1.59
C ASP A 228 -17.00 -9.22 -0.78
N VAL A 229 -15.75 -9.58 -0.56
CA VAL A 229 -15.38 -10.60 0.42
C VAL A 229 -14.87 -9.91 1.67
N VAL A 230 -15.47 -10.22 2.82
CA VAL A 230 -15.10 -9.64 4.12
C VAL A 230 -14.64 -10.76 5.06
N MET A 231 -13.53 -10.55 5.73
CA MET A 231 -13.00 -11.50 6.71
C MET A 231 -12.59 -10.77 8.00
N PRO A 232 -13.09 -11.22 9.17
CA PRO A 232 -12.71 -10.63 10.45
C PRO A 232 -11.25 -10.97 10.81
N ALA A 233 -10.61 -10.08 11.60
CA ALA A 233 -9.32 -10.39 12.18
C ALA A 233 -9.45 -11.26 13.44
N PRO A 234 -8.47 -12.11 13.75
CA PRO A 234 -8.42 -12.77 15.05
C PRO A 234 -8.11 -11.73 16.14
N ARG A 235 -8.76 -11.88 17.29
CA ARG A 235 -8.48 -11.04 18.47
C ARG A 235 -7.12 -11.38 19.06
N VAL A 236 -6.31 -10.37 19.31
CA VAL A 236 -4.99 -10.49 19.94
C VAL A 236 -4.75 -9.31 20.88
N ASP A 237 -3.93 -9.51 21.89
CA ASP A 237 -3.41 -8.41 22.72
C ASP A 237 -2.21 -7.82 21.98
N ALA A 238 -2.44 -6.69 21.33
CA ALA A 238 -1.43 -6.00 20.52
C ALA A 238 -0.43 -5.27 21.44
N VAL A 239 0.86 -5.48 21.19
CA VAL A 239 1.97 -4.76 21.81
C VAL A 239 2.40 -3.59 20.91
N ASP A 240 2.49 -3.85 19.60
CA ASP A 240 2.96 -2.88 18.62
C ASP A 240 2.33 -3.16 17.25
N THR A 241 1.60 -2.18 16.70
CA THR A 241 0.93 -2.32 15.40
C THR A 241 1.81 -1.91 14.20
N THR A 242 3.08 -1.52 14.43
CA THR A 242 4.01 -1.16 13.36
C THR A 242 4.20 -2.33 12.40
N GLY A 243 4.04 -2.06 11.09
CA GLY A 243 4.21 -3.07 10.05
C GLY A 243 3.14 -4.15 10.00
N ALA A 244 2.04 -4.04 10.77
CA ALA A 244 0.95 -5.02 10.73
C ALA A 244 0.29 -5.08 9.33
N GLY A 245 0.20 -3.94 8.63
CA GLY A 245 -0.25 -3.86 7.24
C GLY A 245 0.65 -4.63 6.28
N ASP A 246 1.96 -4.50 6.44
CA ASP A 246 2.95 -5.20 5.61
C ASP A 246 2.98 -6.71 5.91
N ALA A 247 2.80 -7.06 7.18
CA ALA A 247 2.63 -8.44 7.60
C ALA A 247 1.34 -9.06 7.02
N PHE A 248 0.25 -8.28 6.97
CA PHE A 248 -0.98 -8.67 6.26
C PHE A 248 -0.69 -8.93 4.78
N ASN A 249 0.02 -8.00 4.10
CA ASN A 249 0.38 -8.13 2.69
C ASN A 249 1.17 -9.43 2.46
N ALA A 250 2.12 -9.76 3.34
CA ALA A 250 2.87 -11.01 3.27
C ALA A 250 1.98 -12.25 3.37
N GLY A 251 1.04 -12.26 4.31
CA GLY A 251 0.07 -13.35 4.51
C GLY A 251 -0.87 -13.53 3.33
N PHE A 252 -1.47 -12.42 2.87
CA PHE A 252 -2.35 -12.39 1.71
C PHE A 252 -1.66 -12.94 0.46
N LEU A 253 -0.47 -12.39 0.14
CA LEU A 253 0.30 -12.79 -1.04
C LEU A 253 0.78 -14.25 -0.94
N ALA A 254 1.13 -14.72 0.26
CA ALA A 254 1.52 -16.11 0.46
C ALA A 254 0.38 -17.10 0.17
N ALA A 255 -0.86 -16.77 0.52
CA ALA A 255 -2.03 -17.56 0.20
C ALA A 255 -2.41 -17.43 -1.29
N TRP A 256 -2.45 -16.21 -1.80
CA TRP A 256 -2.83 -15.94 -3.18
C TRP A 256 -1.89 -16.61 -4.20
N LEU A 257 -0.58 -16.53 -4.00
CA LEU A 257 0.42 -17.17 -4.87
C LEU A 257 0.39 -18.70 -4.83
N ARG A 258 -0.33 -19.29 -3.88
CA ARG A 258 -0.65 -20.73 -3.84
C ARG A 258 -2.00 -21.05 -4.49
N GLY A 259 -2.71 -20.07 -5.06
CA GLY A 259 -4.01 -20.28 -5.68
C GLY A 259 -5.18 -20.37 -4.70
N SER A 260 -5.03 -19.82 -3.48
CA SER A 260 -6.10 -19.83 -2.49
C SER A 260 -7.29 -18.95 -2.90
N GLN A 261 -8.48 -19.32 -2.44
CA GLN A 261 -9.70 -18.52 -2.64
C GLN A 261 -9.61 -17.17 -1.89
N PRO A 262 -10.32 -16.11 -2.35
CA PRO A 262 -10.26 -14.77 -1.78
C PRO A 262 -10.43 -14.70 -0.26
N GLY A 263 -11.40 -15.41 0.30
CA GLY A 263 -11.63 -15.45 1.74
C GLY A 263 -10.44 -16.02 2.52
N LEU A 264 -9.76 -17.05 1.98
CA LEU A 264 -8.57 -17.61 2.60
C LEU A 264 -7.36 -16.68 2.49
N CYS A 265 -7.24 -15.92 1.40
CA CYS A 265 -6.20 -14.90 1.25
C CYS A 265 -6.35 -13.80 2.33
N LEU A 266 -7.56 -13.27 2.51
CA LEU A 266 -7.85 -12.27 3.54
C LEU A 266 -7.65 -12.84 4.95
N ALA A 267 -8.17 -14.04 5.24
CA ALA A 267 -8.03 -14.68 6.54
C ALA A 267 -6.56 -14.93 6.90
N THR A 268 -5.74 -15.33 5.91
CA THR A 268 -4.30 -15.52 6.11
C THR A 268 -3.60 -14.18 6.35
N GLY A 269 -3.93 -13.13 5.57
CA GLY A 269 -3.45 -11.77 5.79
C GLY A 269 -3.76 -11.28 7.20
N ASN A 270 -5.03 -11.38 7.62
CA ASN A 270 -5.47 -11.00 8.96
C ASN A 270 -4.72 -11.76 10.07
N ALA A 271 -4.52 -13.06 9.91
CA ALA A 271 -3.82 -13.87 10.91
C ALA A 271 -2.34 -13.48 11.04
N VAL A 272 -1.66 -13.19 9.92
CA VAL A 272 -0.25 -12.78 9.92
C VAL A 272 -0.10 -11.35 10.44
N GLY A 273 -0.98 -10.43 10.03
CA GLY A 273 -1.03 -9.06 10.55
C GLY A 273 -1.26 -9.03 12.06
N ALA A 274 -2.28 -9.76 12.56
CA ALA A 274 -2.55 -9.85 13.98
C ALA A 274 -1.38 -10.50 14.77
N ALA A 275 -0.75 -11.54 14.23
CA ALA A 275 0.40 -12.16 14.89
C ALA A 275 1.59 -11.23 15.01
N SER A 276 1.86 -10.38 14.01
CA SER A 276 2.99 -9.44 14.00
C SER A 276 2.87 -8.39 15.12
N THR A 277 1.65 -8.04 15.53
CA THR A 277 1.42 -7.02 16.58
C THR A 277 1.79 -7.46 17.98
N ARG A 278 2.13 -8.73 18.21
CA ARG A 278 2.42 -9.31 19.54
C ARG A 278 3.85 -9.05 20.04
N ALA A 279 4.69 -8.39 19.24
CA ALA A 279 6.02 -7.93 19.63
C ALA A 279 6.32 -6.56 19.01
N ALA A 280 7.30 -5.86 19.56
CA ALA A 280 7.75 -4.57 19.03
C ALA A 280 8.43 -4.72 17.65
N GLY A 281 8.25 -3.74 16.77
CA GLY A 281 8.96 -3.60 15.49
C GLY A 281 8.47 -4.48 14.35
N GLY A 282 7.32 -5.16 14.47
CA GLY A 282 6.64 -5.84 13.36
C GLY A 282 7.31 -7.09 12.77
N LEU A 283 8.56 -7.40 13.10
CA LEU A 283 9.32 -8.53 12.52
C LEU A 283 9.41 -9.76 13.42
N ASP A 284 9.58 -9.56 14.73
CA ASP A 284 9.97 -10.66 15.63
C ASP A 284 8.80 -11.63 15.86
N ALA A 285 7.58 -11.13 15.90
CA ALA A 285 6.37 -11.94 16.03
C ALA A 285 5.80 -12.46 14.70
N LEU A 286 6.44 -12.19 13.55
CA LEU A 286 5.99 -12.76 12.27
C LEU A 286 5.98 -14.29 12.34
N PRO A 287 4.86 -14.94 12.04
CA PRO A 287 4.70 -16.37 12.19
C PRO A 287 5.43 -17.15 11.08
N VAL A 288 5.77 -18.39 11.39
CA VAL A 288 6.16 -19.38 10.38
C VAL A 288 4.96 -20.19 9.91
N ALA A 289 5.02 -20.77 8.71
CA ALA A 289 3.91 -21.50 8.10
C ALA A 289 3.31 -22.59 9.04
N ALA A 290 4.15 -23.31 9.77
CA ALA A 290 3.72 -24.35 10.70
C ALA A 290 2.83 -23.84 11.87
N LYS A 291 2.91 -22.54 12.19
CA LYS A 291 2.08 -21.90 13.22
C LYS A 291 0.75 -21.32 12.67
N LEU A 292 0.49 -21.48 11.38
CA LEU A 292 -0.73 -21.01 10.72
C LEU A 292 -1.50 -22.20 10.11
N PRO A 293 -2.34 -22.90 10.89
CA PRO A 293 -3.10 -24.06 10.39
C PRO A 293 -3.96 -23.73 9.17
N ILE A 294 -4.35 -22.47 9.01
CA ILE A 294 -5.14 -21.97 7.88
C ILE A 294 -4.42 -22.15 6.53
N LEU A 295 -3.07 -22.04 6.50
CA LEU A 295 -2.27 -22.24 5.28
C LEU A 295 -2.12 -23.72 4.91
N LEU A 296 -2.37 -24.63 5.85
CA LEU A 296 -2.22 -26.08 5.64
C LEU A 296 -3.51 -26.73 5.11
N ARG A 297 -4.61 -25.99 5.00
CA ARG A 297 -5.84 -26.50 4.38
C ARG A 297 -5.62 -26.63 2.87
N PRO A 298 -5.95 -27.80 2.26
CA PRO A 298 -5.88 -27.95 0.82
C PRO A 298 -6.81 -26.91 0.18
N SER A 299 -6.26 -26.07 -0.70
CA SER A 299 -7.04 -25.13 -1.49
C SER A 299 -7.83 -25.90 -2.55
N SER A 300 -9.15 -25.75 -2.57
CA SER A 300 -9.90 -26.03 -3.79
C SER A 300 -9.31 -25.16 -4.91
N PRO A 301 -9.09 -25.69 -6.13
CA PRO A 301 -8.44 -24.91 -7.18
C PRO A 301 -9.21 -23.61 -7.43
N CYS A 302 -8.50 -22.49 -7.41
CA CYS A 302 -9.03 -21.19 -7.83
C CYS A 302 -9.50 -21.31 -9.28
N PRO A 303 -10.71 -20.85 -9.66
CA PRO A 303 -11.08 -20.75 -11.06
C PRO A 303 -10.00 -19.94 -11.78
N ALA A 304 -9.52 -20.49 -12.90
CA ALA A 304 -8.51 -19.86 -13.74
C ALA A 304 -8.91 -18.41 -14.02
N ARG A 305 -7.94 -17.51 -14.05
CA ARG A 305 -8.11 -16.11 -14.50
C ARG A 305 -9.12 -16.07 -15.64
N PRO A 306 -10.07 -15.12 -15.66
CA PRO A 306 -10.78 -14.82 -16.89
C PRO A 306 -9.72 -14.37 -17.91
N THR A 307 -9.36 -15.29 -18.80
CA THR A 307 -8.61 -14.96 -20.00
C THR A 307 -9.49 -13.97 -20.74
N THR A 308 -9.06 -12.71 -20.84
CA THR A 308 -9.60 -11.78 -21.81
C THR A 308 -9.27 -12.36 -23.18
N ALA A 309 -10.14 -13.26 -23.64
CA ALA A 309 -10.10 -13.74 -25.02
C ALA A 309 -10.25 -12.49 -25.89
N ARG A 310 -9.21 -12.19 -26.65
CA ARG A 310 -9.32 -11.24 -27.77
C ARG A 310 -10.52 -11.70 -28.60
N PRO A 311 -11.50 -10.83 -28.92
CA PRO A 311 -12.46 -11.16 -29.95
C PRO A 311 -11.66 -11.38 -31.24
N GLY A 312 -11.67 -12.63 -31.71
CA GLY A 312 -11.13 -12.98 -33.03
C GLY A 312 -11.82 -12.14 -34.10
N PRO A 313 -11.17 -11.86 -35.23
CA PRO A 313 -11.78 -11.09 -36.31
C PRO A 313 -13.07 -11.79 -36.76
N ALA A 314 -14.18 -11.06 -36.67
CA ALA A 314 -15.48 -11.52 -37.13
C ALA A 314 -15.39 -11.92 -38.61
N ARG A 315 -15.69 -13.19 -38.93
CA ARG A 315 -15.87 -13.62 -40.30
C ARG A 315 -17.13 -12.93 -40.88
N PRO A 316 -17.09 -12.37 -42.09
CA PRO A 316 -18.26 -11.79 -42.69
C PRO A 316 -19.25 -12.92 -43.06
N THR A 317 -20.37 -12.97 -42.37
CA THR A 317 -21.53 -13.77 -42.74
C THR A 317 -22.29 -13.02 -43.81
N THR A 318 -22.24 -13.50 -45.05
CA THR A 318 -23.13 -13.11 -46.13
C THR A 318 -24.53 -13.66 -45.86
N ALA A 319 -25.41 -12.81 -45.35
CA ALA A 319 -26.85 -13.10 -45.32
C ALA A 319 -27.56 -12.14 -46.24
N ARG A 320 -28.32 -12.71 -47.18
CA ARG A 320 -29.20 -12.02 -48.14
C ARG A 320 -30.34 -11.31 -47.42
N PRO A 321 -30.80 -10.13 -47.89
CA PRO A 321 -31.90 -9.43 -47.26
C PRO A 321 -33.26 -10.02 -47.68
N SER A 322 -34.05 -10.42 -46.67
CA SER A 322 -35.49 -10.65 -46.83
C SER A 322 -36.24 -9.40 -46.43
N SER A 323 -37.00 -8.88 -47.34
CA SER A 323 -37.91 -7.74 -47.20
C SER A 323 -39.07 -8.07 -46.25
N LEU A 324 -39.24 -7.27 -45.21
CA LEU A 324 -40.50 -7.14 -44.48
C LEU A 324 -40.69 -5.70 -43.98
N LEU A 325 -41.77 -5.11 -44.43
CA LEU A 325 -42.27 -3.77 -44.14
C LEU A 325 -42.36 -3.50 -42.63
N ALA A 326 -41.65 -2.49 -42.14
CA ALA A 326 -41.83 -1.95 -40.78
C ALA A 326 -42.59 -0.63 -40.83
N ARG A 327 -43.70 -0.60 -40.10
CA ARG A 327 -44.56 0.57 -39.85
C ARG A 327 -43.80 1.62 -39.02
N ARG A 328 -43.94 2.90 -39.39
CA ARG A 328 -43.43 4.07 -38.65
C ARG A 328 -44.24 4.28 -37.37
N PRO A 329 -43.61 4.58 -36.22
CA PRO A 329 -44.31 5.16 -35.10
C PRO A 329 -44.37 6.70 -35.21
N THR A 330 -45.51 7.25 -34.79
CA THR A 330 -45.88 8.67 -34.72
C THR A 330 -45.08 9.40 -33.61
N PRO A 331 -44.80 10.71 -33.75
CA PRO A 331 -44.05 11.46 -32.78
C PRO A 331 -44.95 11.93 -31.61
N THR A 332 -44.49 11.64 -30.37
CA THR A 332 -45.09 12.11 -29.13
C THR A 332 -44.58 13.51 -28.81
N ARG A 333 -45.52 14.39 -28.53
CA ARG A 333 -45.44 15.83 -28.25
C ARG A 333 -44.64 16.11 -26.99
N ALA A 334 -43.63 16.99 -27.08
CA ALA A 334 -42.84 17.48 -25.95
C ALA A 334 -43.63 18.44 -25.04
N VAL A 335 -43.52 18.24 -23.72
CA VAL A 335 -44.06 19.16 -22.70
C VAL A 335 -42.91 20.08 -22.25
N PRO A 336 -43.13 21.41 -22.12
CA PRO A 336 -42.04 22.33 -21.75
C PRO A 336 -41.81 22.30 -20.23
N ARG A 337 -40.53 22.23 -19.87
CA ARG A 337 -40.05 22.39 -18.50
C ARG A 337 -39.97 23.90 -18.11
N ALA A 338 -40.46 24.23 -16.93
CA ALA A 338 -40.37 25.55 -16.33
C ALA A 338 -38.92 25.85 -15.83
N PRO A 339 -38.51 27.13 -15.77
CA PRO A 339 -37.15 27.51 -15.38
C PRO A 339 -36.95 27.47 -13.86
N THR A 340 -35.90 26.77 -13.43
CA THR A 340 -35.45 26.76 -12.03
C THR A 340 -34.62 28.00 -11.75
N ARG A 341 -35.08 28.76 -10.76
CA ARG A 341 -34.49 30.01 -10.25
C ARG A 341 -33.20 29.70 -9.48
N ALA A 342 -32.08 30.24 -9.92
CA ALA A 342 -30.79 30.18 -9.24
C ALA A 342 -30.81 31.04 -7.97
N LEU A 343 -30.52 30.44 -6.83
CA LEU A 343 -30.23 31.13 -5.57
C LEU A 343 -28.71 31.47 -5.54
N ARG A 344 -28.42 32.76 -5.41
CA ARG A 344 -27.08 33.29 -5.13
C ARG A 344 -26.70 33.01 -3.67
N PRO A 345 -25.46 32.59 -3.35
CA PRO A 345 -24.98 32.60 -1.97
C PRO A 345 -24.58 33.99 -1.53
N ALA A 346 -24.93 34.34 -0.29
CA ALA A 346 -24.60 35.58 0.38
C ALA A 346 -23.12 35.58 0.80
N ALA A 347 -22.44 36.70 0.54
CA ALA A 347 -21.10 36.96 1.02
C ALA A 347 -21.14 37.35 2.50
N THR A 348 -20.47 36.57 3.35
CA THR A 348 -20.13 36.99 4.72
C THR A 348 -18.61 37.19 4.77
N GLY A 349 -18.21 38.47 4.80
CA GLY A 349 -16.85 38.89 5.08
C GLY A 349 -16.51 38.68 6.55
N ALA A 350 -15.43 37.93 6.79
CA ALA A 350 -14.75 37.93 8.08
C ALA A 350 -13.41 38.63 7.93
N VAL A 351 -13.27 39.75 8.62
CA VAL A 351 -12.06 40.56 8.73
C VAL A 351 -11.12 39.89 9.72
N LEU A 352 -9.91 39.55 9.30
CA LEU A 352 -8.82 39.09 10.17
C LEU A 352 -8.06 40.33 10.71
N PRO A 353 -7.70 40.38 12.01
CA PRO A 353 -6.87 41.47 12.54
C PRO A 353 -5.39 41.28 12.18
N ALA A 354 -4.74 42.42 11.87
CA ALA A 354 -3.35 42.56 11.50
C ALA A 354 -2.39 42.14 12.63
N ALA A 355 -1.41 41.27 12.31
CA ALA A 355 -0.29 40.94 13.19
C ALA A 355 0.69 42.09 13.33
N THR A 356 0.88 42.59 14.53
CA THR A 356 1.83 43.63 14.94
C THR A 356 3.26 43.06 14.89
N ARG A 357 4.10 43.62 14.04
CA ARG A 357 5.56 43.35 14.01
C ARG A 357 6.23 43.92 15.26
N ALA A 358 6.81 43.08 16.10
CA ALA A 358 7.75 43.51 17.14
C ALA A 358 9.14 43.76 16.54
N ARG A 359 9.71 44.91 16.85
CA ARG A 359 11.11 45.30 16.52
C ARG A 359 12.08 44.59 17.49
N PRO A 360 13.29 44.20 17.04
CA PRO A 360 14.30 43.66 17.95
C PRO A 360 14.97 44.77 18.75
N SER A 361 15.09 44.60 20.04
CA SER A 361 15.82 45.42 21.00
C SER A 361 17.33 45.20 20.84
N ARG A 362 18.09 46.30 20.73
CA ARG A 362 19.56 46.34 20.74
C ARG A 362 20.07 46.08 22.17
N SER A 363 21.00 45.12 22.33
CA SER A 363 21.78 44.93 23.52
C SER A 363 22.91 45.99 23.64
N PRO A 364 23.27 46.46 24.84
CA PRO A 364 24.40 47.33 25.01
C PRO A 364 25.72 46.55 25.05
N ARG A 365 26.75 47.10 24.44
CA ARG A 365 28.15 46.68 24.55
C ARG A 365 28.65 47.03 25.97
N THR A 366 29.26 46.11 26.67
CA THR A 366 30.17 46.39 27.79
C THR A 366 31.59 46.07 27.39
N THR A 367 32.42 47.09 27.46
CA THR A 367 33.87 47.03 27.45
C THR A 367 34.38 46.60 28.80
N SER A 368 35.23 45.62 28.87
CA SER A 368 36.50 45.55 29.60
C SER A 368 37.19 44.22 29.28
#